data_d18dc55563d959944f63de0ca8195d43
#
_entry.id   d18dc55563d959944f63de0ca8195d43
#
_cell.length_a   1.000
_cell.length_b   1.000
_cell.length_c   1.000
_cell.angle_alpha   90.00
_cell.angle_beta   90.00
_cell.angle_gamma   90.00
#
_symmetry.space_group_name_H-M   'P 1'
#
loop_
_entity.id
_entity.type
_entity.pdbx_description
1 polymer ?
#
loop_
_entity_poly.entity_id
_entity_poly.type
_entity_poly.pdbx_seq_one_letter_code
_entity_poly.pdbx_strand_id
1 'polypeptide(L)'
;MAWWRWSWDIMFTLASLIISLTLGIALGNLIIGIPLDSHGEFIGTFWSFINPYALLVGVMTTALFLMHGSIYLVMKTEGALHDKLRERVNPSIIFFIMCYAITTAATLIYFPHMVQIVRDRWELFIIAVINMFFIANIPREISKGNDGWAFISSCGNIICLMA
;
A
#
# COMPACT_ATOMS: atom_id res chain seq x y z
N MET A 1 -10.63 -34.39 5.83
CA MET A 1 -10.12 -33.59 4.71
C MET A 1 -10.39 -32.05 4.83
N ALA A 2 -11.38 -31.59 5.61
CA ALA A 2 -11.63 -30.15 5.83
C ALA A 2 -10.45 -29.45 6.55
N TRP A 3 -9.88 -30.09 7.55
CA TRP A 3 -8.73 -29.55 8.31
C TRP A 3 -7.50 -29.30 7.44
N TRP A 4 -7.22 -30.16 6.46
CA TRP A 4 -6.11 -30.02 5.51
C TRP A 4 -6.25 -28.77 4.63
N ARG A 5 -7.45 -28.49 4.11
CA ARG A 5 -7.73 -27.26 3.33
C ARG A 5 -7.57 -26.03 4.18
N TRP A 6 -8.13 -26.02 5.38
CA TRP A 6 -8.03 -24.92 6.32
C TRP A 6 -6.57 -24.57 6.69
N SER A 7 -5.70 -25.59 6.87
CA SER A 7 -4.27 -25.36 7.12
C SER A 7 -3.59 -24.68 5.95
N TRP A 8 -3.86 -25.09 4.71
CA TRP A 8 -3.30 -24.48 3.53
C TRP A 8 -3.80 -23.04 3.34
N ASP A 9 -5.07 -22.78 3.58
CA ASP A 9 -5.67 -21.45 3.49
C ASP A 9 -5.01 -20.48 4.49
N ILE A 10 -4.76 -20.91 5.72
CA ILE A 10 -4.05 -20.13 6.74
C ILE A 10 -2.60 -19.89 6.31
N MET A 11 -1.87 -20.92 5.91
CA MET A 11 -0.46 -20.77 5.51
C MET A 11 -0.32 -19.82 4.33
N PHE A 12 -1.19 -19.91 3.34
CA PHE A 12 -1.20 -19.01 2.19
C PHE A 12 -1.50 -17.56 2.62
N THR A 13 -2.50 -17.36 3.48
CA THR A 13 -2.86 -16.03 3.99
C THR A 13 -1.72 -15.42 4.79
N LEU A 14 -1.11 -16.17 5.71
CA LEU A 14 0.02 -15.69 6.51
C LEU A 14 1.23 -15.37 5.63
N ALA A 15 1.58 -16.23 4.67
CA ALA A 15 2.68 -15.98 3.75
C ALA A 15 2.46 -14.70 2.94
N SER A 16 1.25 -14.49 2.42
CA SER A 16 0.89 -13.29 1.66
C SER A 16 0.98 -12.02 2.51
N LEU A 17 0.53 -12.07 3.76
CA LEU A 17 0.64 -10.95 4.70
C LEU A 17 2.11 -10.65 5.05
N ILE A 18 2.91 -11.67 5.32
CA ILE A 18 4.34 -11.50 5.64
C ILE A 18 5.08 -10.88 4.44
N ILE A 19 4.84 -11.37 3.23
CA ILE A 19 5.48 -10.86 2.01
C ILE A 19 5.12 -9.38 1.80
N SER A 20 3.85 -9.02 1.87
CA SER A 20 3.41 -7.63 1.67
C SER A 20 3.96 -6.69 2.74
N LEU A 21 3.95 -7.13 4.01
CA LEU A 21 4.49 -6.37 5.13
C LEU A 21 6.00 -6.17 4.99
N THR A 22 6.75 -7.23 4.68
CA THR A 22 8.20 -7.19 4.53
C THR A 22 8.63 -6.29 3.36
N LEU A 23 7.90 -6.36 2.24
CA LEU A 23 8.14 -5.47 1.10
C LEU A 23 7.97 -4.00 1.50
N GLY A 24 6.90 -3.67 2.22
CA GLY A 24 6.66 -2.32 2.71
C GLY A 24 7.70 -1.87 3.75
N ILE A 25 8.16 -2.75 4.64
CA ILE A 25 9.27 -2.47 5.56
C ILE A 25 10.54 -2.14 4.79
N ALA A 26 10.86 -2.89 3.73
CA ALA A 26 12.00 -2.61 2.88
C ALA A 26 11.89 -1.23 2.23
N LEU A 27 10.73 -0.87 1.66
CA LEU A 27 10.47 0.45 1.09
C LEU A 27 10.60 1.56 2.14
N GLY A 28 10.07 1.36 3.35
CA GLY A 28 10.19 2.30 4.46
C GLY A 28 11.65 2.57 4.85
N ASN A 29 12.47 1.53 4.87
CA ASN A 29 13.91 1.69 5.14
C ASN A 29 14.67 2.37 4.00
N LEU A 30 14.25 2.23 2.76
CA LEU A 30 14.81 2.99 1.64
C LEU A 30 14.54 4.50 1.80
N ILE A 31 13.35 4.87 2.28
CA ILE A 31 12.99 6.28 2.54
C ILE A 31 13.82 6.87 3.69
N ILE A 32 14.02 6.11 4.77
CA ILE A 32 14.82 6.54 5.92
C ILE A 32 16.29 6.68 5.53
N GLY A 33 16.77 5.83 4.63
CA GLY A 33 18.17 5.63 4.31
C GLY A 33 18.78 4.49 5.14
N ILE A 34 19.64 3.73 4.51
CA ILE A 34 20.36 2.60 5.13
C ILE A 34 21.66 3.13 5.74
N PRO A 35 21.99 2.81 7.02
CA PRO A 35 23.22 3.26 7.63
C PRO A 35 24.42 2.56 6.97
N LEU A 36 25.18 3.34 6.18
CA LEU A 36 26.40 2.90 5.52
C LEU A 36 27.61 3.66 6.10
N ASP A 37 28.76 3.01 6.14
CA ASP A 37 30.03 3.67 6.48
C ASP A 37 30.62 4.44 5.28
N SER A 38 31.81 5.04 5.47
CA SER A 38 32.52 5.77 4.42
C SER A 38 32.98 4.89 3.23
N HIS A 39 32.97 3.57 3.39
CA HIS A 39 33.32 2.58 2.38
C HIS A 39 32.10 1.99 1.69
N GLY A 40 30.87 2.38 2.12
CA GLY A 40 29.59 1.87 1.60
C GLY A 40 29.18 0.53 2.21
N GLU A 41 29.82 0.11 3.32
CA GLU A 41 29.46 -1.12 4.02
C GLU A 41 28.33 -0.85 5.04
N PHE A 42 27.43 -1.84 5.21
CA PHE A 42 26.33 -1.74 6.14
C PHE A 42 26.83 -1.87 7.59
N ILE A 43 26.61 -0.84 8.41
CA ILE A 43 27.00 -0.79 9.83
C ILE A 43 25.85 -1.05 10.81
N GLY A 44 24.67 -1.37 10.31
CA GLY A 44 23.51 -1.68 11.16
C GLY A 44 23.43 -3.14 11.58
N THR A 45 22.44 -3.45 12.43
CA THR A 45 22.02 -4.82 12.75
C THR A 45 20.73 -5.13 12.00
N PHE A 46 20.35 -6.41 11.88
CA PHE A 46 19.06 -6.81 11.30
C PHE A 46 17.87 -6.09 11.96
N TRP A 47 17.93 -5.87 13.26
CA TRP A 47 16.88 -5.20 14.02
C TRP A 47 16.73 -3.70 13.67
N SER A 48 17.74 -3.07 13.09
CA SER A 48 17.64 -1.67 12.67
C SER A 48 16.66 -1.47 11.49
N PHE A 49 16.36 -2.54 10.75
CA PHE A 49 15.34 -2.50 9.69
C PHE A 49 13.91 -2.52 10.24
N ILE A 50 13.70 -2.94 11.51
CA ILE A 50 12.38 -3.00 12.15
C ILE A 50 12.20 -1.75 13.01
N ASN A 51 11.99 -0.62 12.37
CA ASN A 51 11.71 0.65 13.03
C ASN A 51 10.22 1.04 12.88
N PRO A 52 9.67 1.91 13.74
CA PRO A 52 8.25 2.25 13.73
C PRO A 52 7.75 2.82 12.40
N TYR A 53 8.57 3.62 11.72
CA TYR A 53 8.20 4.18 10.43
C TYR A 53 8.16 3.11 9.32
N ALA A 54 9.17 2.25 9.25
CA ALA A 54 9.19 1.15 8.29
C ALA A 54 8.01 0.18 8.51
N LEU A 55 7.65 -0.11 9.77
CA LEU A 55 6.45 -0.88 10.11
C LEU A 55 5.17 -0.18 9.61
N LEU A 56 5.07 1.13 9.78
CA LEU A 56 3.92 1.90 9.30
C LEU A 56 3.79 1.82 7.76
N VAL A 57 4.91 1.97 7.04
CA VAL A 57 4.95 1.79 5.58
C VAL A 57 4.58 0.35 5.20
N GLY A 58 5.02 -0.64 5.99
CA GLY A 58 4.65 -2.06 5.83
C GLY A 58 3.14 -2.28 5.92
N VAL A 59 2.50 -1.72 6.94
CA VAL A 59 1.04 -1.79 7.12
C VAL A 59 0.30 -1.09 5.98
N MET A 60 0.77 0.10 5.57
CA MET A 60 0.20 0.83 4.43
C MET A 60 0.30 0.01 3.13
N THR A 61 1.44 -0.61 2.86
CA THR A 61 1.66 -1.45 1.67
C THR A 61 0.75 -2.68 1.69
N THR A 62 0.58 -3.31 2.86
CA THR A 62 -0.36 -4.43 3.04
C THR A 62 -1.80 -3.97 2.79
N ALA A 63 -2.20 -2.80 3.29
CA ALA A 63 -3.52 -2.23 3.04
C ALA A 63 -3.75 -1.91 1.55
N LEU A 64 -2.71 -1.42 0.85
CA LEU A 64 -2.73 -1.18 -0.59
C LEU A 64 -3.00 -2.48 -1.37
N PHE A 65 -2.27 -3.55 -1.07
CA PHE A 65 -2.46 -4.84 -1.73
C PHE A 65 -3.82 -5.47 -1.42
N LEU A 66 -4.31 -5.32 -0.18
CA LEU A 66 -5.63 -5.77 0.20
C LEU A 66 -6.73 -5.04 -0.59
N MET A 67 -6.63 -3.72 -0.71
CA MET A 67 -7.55 -2.90 -1.48
C MET A 67 -7.52 -3.28 -2.97
N HIS A 68 -6.33 -3.30 -3.58
CA HIS A 68 -6.15 -3.62 -4.99
C HIS A 68 -6.66 -5.04 -5.33
N GLY A 69 -6.30 -6.03 -4.51
CA GLY A 69 -6.77 -7.41 -4.66
C GLY A 69 -8.28 -7.56 -4.50
N SER A 70 -8.89 -6.82 -3.56
CA SER A 70 -10.34 -6.82 -3.37
C SER A 70 -11.08 -6.27 -4.60
N ILE A 71 -10.59 -5.17 -5.19
CA ILE A 71 -11.15 -4.58 -6.41
C ILE A 71 -11.00 -5.56 -7.59
N TYR A 72 -9.84 -6.21 -7.72
CA TYR A 72 -9.61 -7.21 -8.77
C TYR A 72 -10.58 -8.39 -8.64
N LEU A 73 -10.79 -8.89 -7.43
CA LEU A 73 -11.71 -10.01 -7.20
C LEU A 73 -13.15 -9.64 -7.55
N VAL A 74 -13.63 -8.44 -7.19
CA VAL A 74 -14.97 -7.95 -7.58
C VAL A 74 -15.09 -7.87 -9.10
N MET A 75 -14.09 -7.31 -9.79
CA MET A 75 -14.08 -7.21 -11.25
C MET A 75 -14.14 -8.58 -11.96
N LYS A 76 -13.63 -9.65 -11.34
CA LYS A 76 -13.50 -10.99 -11.95
C LYS A 76 -14.54 -11.99 -11.49
N THR A 77 -15.43 -11.64 -10.57
CA THR A 77 -16.45 -12.55 -10.05
C THR A 77 -17.86 -12.10 -10.45
N GLU A 78 -18.79 -13.04 -10.47
CA GLU A 78 -20.20 -12.81 -10.79
C GLU A 78 -21.12 -13.49 -9.76
N GLY A 79 -22.39 -13.07 -9.72
CA GLY A 79 -23.41 -13.65 -8.87
C GLY A 79 -23.17 -13.45 -7.36
N ALA A 80 -23.60 -14.39 -6.54
CA ALA A 80 -23.59 -14.28 -5.07
C ALA A 80 -22.19 -14.09 -4.47
N LEU A 81 -21.11 -14.52 -5.16
CA LEU A 81 -19.75 -14.29 -4.73
C LEU A 81 -19.33 -12.82 -4.95
N HIS A 82 -19.71 -12.27 -6.10
CA HIS A 82 -19.51 -10.85 -6.42
C HIS A 82 -20.11 -9.95 -5.35
N ASP A 83 -21.38 -10.20 -4.97
CA ASP A 83 -22.09 -9.39 -3.98
C ASP A 83 -21.38 -9.39 -2.62
N LYS A 84 -20.96 -10.56 -2.15
CA LYS A 84 -20.21 -10.71 -0.89
C LYS A 84 -18.85 -10.00 -0.92
N LEU A 85 -18.13 -10.07 -2.05
CA LEU A 85 -16.83 -9.40 -2.21
C LEU A 85 -17.02 -7.88 -2.28
N ARG A 86 -18.06 -7.42 -2.96
CA ARG A 86 -18.39 -5.99 -3.08
C ARG A 86 -18.65 -5.34 -1.72
N GLU A 87 -19.29 -6.03 -0.78
CA GLU A 87 -19.44 -5.56 0.61
C GLU A 87 -18.10 -5.33 1.32
N ARG A 88 -17.05 -6.07 0.94
CA ARG A 88 -15.72 -6.01 1.56
C ARG A 88 -14.78 -4.97 0.94
N VAL A 89 -15.06 -4.49 -0.27
CA VAL A 89 -14.21 -3.52 -0.96
C VAL A 89 -14.19 -2.17 -0.25
N ASN A 90 -15.34 -1.63 0.16
CA ASN A 90 -15.41 -0.34 0.83
C ASN A 90 -14.60 -0.29 2.14
N PRO A 91 -14.71 -1.25 3.06
CA PRO A 91 -13.83 -1.32 4.22
C PRO A 91 -12.33 -1.35 3.89
N SER A 92 -11.94 -2.09 2.83
CA SER A 92 -10.53 -2.15 2.42
C SER A 92 -10.01 -0.83 1.87
N ILE A 93 -10.85 -0.09 1.12
CA ILE A 93 -10.52 1.25 0.63
C ILE A 93 -10.34 2.23 1.79
N ILE A 94 -11.28 2.24 2.75
CA ILE A 94 -11.20 3.11 3.94
C ILE A 94 -9.94 2.80 4.74
N PHE A 95 -9.64 1.53 4.95
CA PHE A 95 -8.44 1.11 5.67
C PHE A 95 -7.17 1.59 4.98
N PHE A 96 -7.07 1.44 3.65
CA PHE A 96 -5.95 1.95 2.88
C PHE A 96 -5.82 3.47 2.99
N ILE A 97 -6.91 4.23 2.82
CA ILE A 97 -6.89 5.70 2.90
C ILE A 97 -6.41 6.17 4.27
N MET A 98 -6.87 5.53 5.35
CA MET A 98 -6.41 5.85 6.72
C MET A 98 -4.92 5.58 6.89
N CYS A 99 -4.44 4.41 6.48
CA CYS A 99 -3.02 4.07 6.56
C CYS A 99 -2.17 5.04 5.73
N TYR A 100 -2.63 5.37 4.50
CA TYR A 100 -1.95 6.31 3.61
C TYR A 100 -1.86 7.71 4.24
N ALA A 101 -2.95 8.22 4.81
CA ALA A 101 -2.97 9.53 5.46
C ALA A 101 -2.03 9.59 6.67
N ILE A 102 -2.03 8.55 7.51
CA ILE A 102 -1.15 8.46 8.68
C ILE A 102 0.32 8.38 8.23
N THR A 103 0.62 7.55 7.23
CA THR A 103 1.99 7.41 6.71
C THR A 103 2.48 8.72 6.09
N THR A 104 1.64 9.40 5.32
CA THR A 104 1.97 10.70 4.73
C THR A 104 2.23 11.74 5.81
N ALA A 105 1.36 11.83 6.84
CA ALA A 105 1.56 12.73 7.96
C ALA A 105 2.87 12.43 8.72
N ALA A 106 3.16 11.15 8.97
CA ALA A 106 4.41 10.72 9.61
C ALA A 106 5.63 11.12 8.75
N THR A 107 5.57 10.93 7.43
CA THR A 107 6.65 11.32 6.51
C THR A 107 6.92 12.82 6.59
N LEU A 108 5.87 13.65 6.58
CA LEU A 108 6.01 15.11 6.64
C LEU A 108 6.60 15.60 7.98
N ILE A 109 6.28 14.91 9.08
CA ILE A 109 6.75 15.28 10.43
C ILE A 109 8.18 14.81 10.67
N TYR A 110 8.49 13.56 10.33
CA TYR A 110 9.79 12.95 10.66
C TYR A 110 10.86 13.19 9.62
N PHE A 111 10.47 13.47 8.36
CA PHE A 111 11.40 13.67 7.23
C PHE A 111 11.18 15.01 6.51
N PRO A 112 11.39 16.15 7.19
CA PRO A 112 11.15 17.47 6.60
C PRO A 112 12.01 17.75 5.35
N HIS A 113 13.13 17.06 5.18
CA HIS A 113 13.96 17.17 3.97
C HIS A 113 13.22 16.66 2.72
N MET A 114 12.31 15.69 2.84
CA MET A 114 11.47 15.24 1.73
C MET A 114 10.55 16.34 1.22
N VAL A 115 10.04 17.20 2.14
CA VAL A 115 9.22 18.37 1.77
C VAL A 115 10.05 19.38 0.97
N GLN A 116 11.33 19.57 1.32
CA GLN A 116 12.23 20.45 0.57
C GLN A 116 12.47 19.91 -0.84
N ILE A 117 12.72 18.60 -1.00
CA ILE A 117 12.88 17.97 -2.32
C ILE A 117 11.63 18.19 -3.20
N VAL A 118 10.43 17.99 -2.63
CA VAL A 118 9.17 18.25 -3.36
C VAL A 118 8.99 19.72 -3.70
N ARG A 119 9.47 20.63 -2.85
CA ARG A 119 9.42 22.07 -3.09
C ARG A 119 10.38 22.50 -4.21
N ASP A 120 11.55 21.90 -4.27
CA ASP A 120 12.56 22.21 -5.28
C ASP A 120 12.23 21.57 -6.64
N ARG A 121 11.48 20.48 -6.62
CA ARG A 121 11.02 19.76 -7.80
C ARG A 121 9.50 19.73 -7.86
N TRP A 122 8.92 20.76 -8.46
CA TRP A 122 7.46 20.91 -8.60
C TRP A 122 6.79 19.75 -9.37
N GLU A 123 7.55 19.03 -10.21
CA GLU A 123 7.06 17.85 -10.92
C GLU A 123 6.59 16.75 -9.96
N LEU A 124 7.28 16.57 -8.81
CA LEU A 124 6.89 15.60 -7.79
C LEU A 124 5.55 15.98 -7.13
N PHE A 125 5.27 17.27 -7.02
CA PHE A 125 3.97 17.75 -6.52
C PHE A 125 2.83 17.36 -7.47
N ILE A 126 3.06 17.40 -8.78
CA ILE A 126 2.07 16.96 -9.78
C ILE A 126 1.77 15.46 -9.61
N ILE A 127 2.79 14.63 -9.42
CA ILE A 127 2.60 13.18 -9.19
C ILE A 127 1.75 12.97 -7.94
N ALA A 128 2.01 13.69 -6.85
CA ALA A 128 1.21 13.59 -5.63
C ALA A 128 -0.26 13.99 -5.86
N VAL A 129 -0.52 15.05 -6.62
CA VAL A 129 -1.89 15.49 -6.97
C VAL A 129 -2.59 14.45 -7.83
N ILE A 130 -1.91 13.89 -8.85
CA ILE A 130 -2.45 12.82 -9.69
C ILE A 130 -2.76 11.59 -8.84
N ASN A 131 -1.90 11.24 -7.90
CA ASN A 131 -2.13 10.13 -6.98
C ASN A 131 -3.40 10.34 -6.12
N MET A 132 -3.58 11.54 -5.56
CA MET A 132 -4.79 11.89 -4.82
C MET A 132 -6.05 11.77 -5.69
N PHE A 133 -5.95 12.14 -6.97
CA PHE A 133 -7.06 11.98 -7.90
C PHE A 133 -7.41 10.49 -8.12
N PHE A 134 -6.41 9.62 -8.32
CA PHE A 134 -6.64 8.18 -8.44
C PHE A 134 -7.28 7.59 -7.17
N ILE A 135 -6.75 7.94 -5.99
CA ILE A 135 -7.31 7.47 -4.71
C ILE A 135 -8.78 7.89 -4.55
N ALA A 136 -9.12 9.14 -4.85
CA ALA A 136 -10.49 9.66 -4.75
C ALA A 136 -11.44 9.03 -5.80
N ASN A 137 -10.92 8.65 -6.96
CA ASN A 137 -11.71 8.05 -8.03
C ASN A 137 -12.11 6.59 -7.72
N ILE A 138 -11.31 5.84 -6.95
CA ILE A 138 -11.60 4.43 -6.62
C ILE A 138 -12.98 4.26 -5.99
N PRO A 139 -13.33 4.90 -4.84
CA PRO A 139 -14.63 4.72 -4.22
C PRO A 139 -15.77 5.24 -5.07
N ARG A 140 -15.54 6.28 -5.87
CA ARG A 140 -16.52 6.84 -6.80
C ARG A 140 -16.91 5.84 -7.88
N GLU A 141 -15.94 5.18 -8.51
CA GLU A 141 -16.22 4.22 -9.58
C GLU A 141 -16.81 2.91 -9.01
N ILE A 142 -16.39 2.46 -7.83
CA ILE A 142 -17.03 1.35 -7.12
C ILE A 142 -18.50 1.66 -6.84
N SER A 143 -18.82 2.87 -6.37
CA SER A 143 -20.24 3.25 -6.08
C SER A 143 -21.12 3.28 -7.33
N LYS A 144 -20.55 3.54 -8.50
CA LYS A 144 -21.25 3.52 -9.79
C LYS A 144 -21.37 2.13 -10.43
N GLY A 145 -20.71 1.12 -9.90
CA GLY A 145 -20.66 -0.21 -10.48
C GLY A 145 -19.63 -0.37 -11.61
N ASN A 146 -18.72 0.59 -11.76
CA ASN A 146 -17.67 0.58 -12.78
C ASN A 146 -16.39 -0.08 -12.26
N ASP A 147 -16.44 -1.37 -11.90
CA ASP A 147 -15.35 -2.08 -11.24
C ASP A 147 -14.05 -2.08 -12.06
N GLY A 148 -14.14 -2.11 -13.41
CA GLY A 148 -12.99 -2.01 -14.30
C GLY A 148 -12.26 -0.66 -14.20
N TRP A 149 -12.99 0.46 -14.12
CA TRP A 149 -12.40 1.78 -13.94
C TRP A 149 -11.82 1.99 -12.54
N ALA A 150 -12.43 1.40 -11.54
CA ALA A 150 -11.89 1.37 -10.18
C ALA A 150 -10.55 0.60 -10.15
N PHE A 151 -10.46 -0.52 -10.87
CA PHE A 151 -9.22 -1.28 -11.00
C PHE A 151 -8.12 -0.47 -11.70
N ILE A 152 -8.41 0.19 -12.83
CA ILE A 152 -7.46 1.05 -13.52
C ILE A 152 -6.98 2.18 -12.60
N SER A 153 -7.87 2.81 -11.85
CA SER A 153 -7.51 3.85 -10.87
C SER A 153 -6.60 3.31 -9.76
N SER A 154 -6.84 2.09 -9.28
CA SER A 154 -5.96 1.47 -8.29
C SER A 154 -4.58 1.11 -8.85
N CYS A 155 -4.48 0.71 -10.13
CA CYS A 155 -3.20 0.56 -10.82
C CYS A 155 -2.45 1.89 -10.94
N GLY A 156 -3.15 2.97 -11.33
CA GLY A 156 -2.59 4.32 -11.40
C GLY A 156 -2.04 4.80 -10.05
N ASN A 157 -2.78 4.54 -8.96
CA ASN A 157 -2.32 4.83 -7.61
C ASN A 157 -1.01 4.09 -7.27
N ILE A 158 -0.89 2.79 -7.58
CA ILE A 158 0.34 2.02 -7.35
C ILE A 158 1.51 2.61 -8.14
N ILE A 159 1.31 2.93 -9.42
CA ILE A 159 2.33 3.52 -10.27
C ILE A 159 2.81 4.86 -9.69
N CYS A 160 1.89 5.73 -9.27
CA CYS A 160 2.24 7.02 -8.67
C CYS A 160 2.98 6.88 -7.32
N LEU A 161 2.70 5.82 -6.55
CA LEU A 161 3.41 5.55 -5.30
C LEU A 161 4.83 5.02 -5.52
N MET A 162 5.11 4.44 -6.69
CA MET A 162 6.43 3.88 -7.04
C MET A 162 7.31 4.87 -7.84
N ALA A 163 6.72 5.98 -8.34
CA ALA A 163 7.43 7.01 -9.10
C ALA A 163 8.14 8.01 -8.19
#